data_5b80e2efc660dcc80e626555384f3c6e
#
_entry.id   5b80e2efc660dcc80e626555384f3c6e
#
_cell.length_a   1.000
_cell.length_b   1.000
_cell.length_c   1.000
_cell.angle_alpha   90.00
_cell.angle_beta   90.00
_cell.angle_gamma   90.00
#
_symmetry.space_group_name_H-M   'P 1'
#
loop_
_entity.id
_entity.type
_entity.pdbx_description
1 polymer ?
#
loop_
_entity_poly.entity_id
_entity_poly.type
_entity_poly.pdbx_seq_one_letter_code
_entity_poly.pdbx_strand_id
1 'polypeptide(L)'
;MLEIIFNRKCTEKCDVKVIGLAEKQSFCDSAFVKFLDKEECRILHQAIKAENFTGKSGTWVDSYSAKGRLIAVGLGCRPQKLDLRKTGGRLVRRLSKNRVAKFWVGDVKGCRLSQEEIAHNVAFGMLLGSYRFDKYFTKKPAEDYPVLEKVYFDSAEKDKISLGHFVDMASLANAVRYARDLVNEPANFLTPEAFASDVERLRYLKLDVEILDERELRKQDFNMLLEVAKGAEAKPRVGVMIWHGDKRRKEMDAVLVGKGVTYDAGGINLKDRKNLT
;
A
#
# COMPACT_ATOMS: atom_id res chain seq x y z
N MET A 1 -7.87 -1.33 9.73
CA MET A 1 -7.38 -1.10 8.33
C MET A 1 -7.43 0.39 8.07
N LEU A 2 -6.42 0.97 7.38
CA LEU A 2 -6.42 2.40 7.03
C LEU A 2 -7.53 2.71 6.04
N GLU A 3 -8.39 3.67 6.38
CA GLU A 3 -9.47 4.18 5.52
C GLU A 3 -9.01 5.45 4.81
N ILE A 4 -9.17 5.50 3.49
CA ILE A 4 -8.88 6.67 2.65
C ILE A 4 -10.21 7.27 2.20
N ILE A 5 -10.39 8.56 2.43
CA ILE A 5 -11.64 9.27 2.18
C ILE A 5 -11.35 10.49 1.30
N PHE A 6 -12.06 10.62 0.19
CA PHE A 6 -11.94 11.76 -0.73
C PHE A 6 -13.17 12.66 -0.65
N ASN A 7 -12.97 13.97 -0.79
CA ASN A 7 -14.00 15.01 -0.93
C ASN A 7 -15.12 15.02 0.11
N ARG A 8 -14.92 14.36 1.25
CA ARG A 8 -15.86 14.40 2.35
C ARG A 8 -15.37 15.39 3.41
N LYS A 9 -16.27 16.23 3.88
CA LYS A 9 -15.98 17.10 5.03
C LYS A 9 -15.57 16.22 6.21
N CYS A 10 -14.38 16.45 6.74
CA CYS A 10 -13.95 15.80 7.96
C CYS A 10 -14.84 16.27 9.12
N THR A 11 -15.68 15.39 9.64
CA THR A 11 -16.58 15.67 10.75
C THR A 11 -15.95 15.35 12.11
N GLU A 12 -14.83 14.66 12.09
CA GLU A 12 -14.08 14.25 13.27
C GLU A 12 -12.98 15.26 13.60
N LYS A 13 -12.49 15.23 14.85
CA LYS A 13 -11.31 15.99 15.24
C LYS A 13 -10.10 15.49 14.46
N CYS A 14 -9.52 16.36 13.68
CA CYS A 14 -8.32 16.05 12.90
C CYS A 14 -7.08 16.30 13.75
N ASP A 15 -6.25 15.27 13.96
CA ASP A 15 -5.04 15.36 14.78
C ASP A 15 -3.88 16.00 14.01
N VAL A 16 -3.88 15.86 12.68
CA VAL A 16 -2.80 16.35 11.84
C VAL A 16 -3.31 16.83 10.48
N LYS A 17 -2.83 17.98 10.05
CA LYS A 17 -3.04 18.53 8.72
C LYS A 17 -1.74 18.42 7.92
N VAL A 18 -1.82 17.83 6.75
CA VAL A 18 -0.69 17.62 5.84
C VAL A 18 -0.92 18.40 4.56
N ILE A 19 0.10 19.12 4.12
CA ILE A 19 0.07 19.93 2.90
C ILE A 19 1.15 19.46 1.95
N GLY A 20 0.75 19.07 0.74
CA GLY A 20 1.66 18.72 -0.34
C GLY A 20 2.13 19.98 -1.07
N LEU A 21 3.43 20.25 -1.11
CA LEU A 21 4.04 21.40 -1.78
C LEU A 21 4.96 20.95 -2.90
N ALA A 22 4.81 21.58 -4.06
CA ALA A 22 5.77 21.41 -5.15
C ALA A 22 7.11 22.09 -4.80
N GLU A 23 8.19 21.60 -5.41
CA GLU A 23 9.52 22.21 -5.26
C GLU A 23 9.50 23.64 -5.82
N LYS A 24 10.09 24.57 -5.07
CA LYS A 24 10.14 26.02 -5.38
C LYS A 24 8.77 26.70 -5.43
N GLN A 25 7.70 26.05 -5.00
CA GLN A 25 6.39 26.68 -4.84
C GLN A 25 6.40 27.56 -3.59
N SER A 26 6.00 28.83 -3.74
CA SER A 26 5.82 29.69 -2.58
C SER A 26 4.62 29.24 -1.75
N PHE A 27 4.83 29.09 -0.45
CA PHE A 27 3.72 28.77 0.45
C PHE A 27 2.64 29.85 0.46
N CYS A 28 3.03 31.13 0.30
CA CYS A 28 2.10 32.25 0.33
C CYS A 28 1.21 32.36 -0.92
N ASP A 29 1.66 31.83 -2.05
CA ASP A 29 0.91 31.91 -3.33
C ASP A 29 -0.09 30.76 -3.50
N SER A 30 -0.21 29.92 -2.50
CA SER A 30 -1.02 28.71 -2.61
C SER A 30 -2.41 28.92 -2.03
N ALA A 31 -3.40 28.27 -2.62
CA ALA A 31 -4.77 28.20 -2.10
C ALA A 31 -4.88 27.52 -0.72
N PHE A 32 -3.75 27.14 -0.10
CA PHE A 32 -3.64 26.54 1.24
C PHE A 32 -4.21 27.42 2.35
N VAL A 33 -4.25 28.73 2.15
CA VAL A 33 -4.84 29.69 3.10
C VAL A 33 -6.30 29.35 3.43
N LYS A 34 -6.99 28.66 2.53
CA LYS A 34 -8.38 28.20 2.74
C LYS A 34 -8.47 26.94 3.61
N PHE A 35 -7.40 26.17 3.70
CA PHE A 35 -7.34 24.92 4.42
C PHE A 35 -6.82 25.05 5.86
N LEU A 36 -5.94 26.02 6.07
CA LEU A 36 -5.38 26.40 7.35
C LEU A 36 -5.99 27.75 7.81
N ASP A 37 -6.12 27.93 9.11
CA ASP A 37 -6.41 29.26 9.62
C ASP A 37 -5.16 30.18 9.60
N LYS A 38 -5.35 31.47 9.93
CA LYS A 38 -4.28 32.47 9.87
C LYS A 38 -3.09 32.11 10.76
N GLU A 39 -3.35 31.55 11.93
CA GLU A 39 -2.30 31.16 12.88
C GLU A 39 -1.55 29.91 12.40
N GLU A 40 -2.25 28.88 11.99
CA GLU A 40 -1.68 27.68 11.38
C GLU A 40 -0.80 28.00 10.18
N CYS A 41 -1.28 28.92 9.30
CA CYS A 41 -0.48 29.43 8.17
C CYS A 41 0.82 30.08 8.64
N ARG A 42 0.75 30.95 9.66
CA ARG A 42 1.92 31.65 10.20
C ARG A 42 2.93 30.66 10.78
N ILE A 43 2.46 29.71 11.58
CA ILE A 43 3.31 28.69 12.24
C ILE A 43 4.01 27.84 11.18
N LEU A 44 3.26 27.28 10.22
CA LEU A 44 3.84 26.42 9.19
C LEU A 44 4.79 27.19 8.27
N HIS A 45 4.47 28.44 7.92
CA HIS A 45 5.37 29.29 7.13
C HIS A 45 6.68 29.61 7.84
N GLN A 46 6.64 29.86 9.16
CA GLN A 46 7.84 30.05 9.95
C GLN A 46 8.70 28.78 9.99
N ALA A 47 8.09 27.62 10.18
CA ALA A 47 8.80 26.34 10.18
C ALA A 47 9.45 26.05 8.80
N ILE A 48 8.72 26.27 7.71
CA ILE A 48 9.23 26.14 6.33
C ILE A 48 10.46 27.02 6.11
N LYS A 49 10.45 28.26 6.58
CA LYS A 49 11.59 29.17 6.48
C LYS A 49 12.76 28.73 7.35
N ALA A 50 12.49 28.37 8.60
CA ALA A 50 13.53 27.98 9.56
C ALA A 50 14.31 26.73 9.11
N GLU A 51 13.60 25.75 8.50
CA GLU A 51 14.21 24.53 8.01
C GLU A 51 14.68 24.61 6.54
N ASN A 52 14.60 25.79 5.91
CA ASN A 52 14.94 25.99 4.48
C ASN A 52 14.25 24.96 3.57
N PHE A 53 12.99 24.67 3.86
CA PHE A 53 12.23 23.67 3.13
C PHE A 53 11.89 24.16 1.72
N THR A 54 12.33 23.41 0.72
CA THR A 54 12.18 23.76 -0.71
C THR A 54 11.07 23.02 -1.42
N GLY A 55 10.40 22.08 -0.79
CA GLY A 55 9.41 21.21 -1.43
C GLY A 55 10.02 20.05 -2.23
N LYS A 56 11.31 19.76 -2.08
CA LYS A 56 11.99 18.64 -2.72
C LYS A 56 11.31 17.32 -2.35
N SER A 57 11.16 16.41 -3.32
CA SER A 57 10.47 15.13 -3.13
C SER A 57 11.02 14.35 -1.95
N GLY A 58 10.12 13.90 -1.09
CA GLY A 58 10.43 13.08 0.09
C GLY A 58 11.03 13.84 1.26
N THR A 59 11.03 15.19 1.23
CA THR A 59 11.33 16.06 2.38
C THR A 59 10.04 16.47 3.08
N TRP A 60 10.13 16.86 4.35
CA TRP A 60 8.99 17.36 5.15
C TRP A 60 9.45 18.27 6.27
N VAL A 61 8.53 19.11 6.72
CA VAL A 61 8.66 19.97 7.90
C VAL A 61 7.49 19.73 8.82
N ASP A 62 7.76 19.56 10.10
CA ASP A 62 6.75 19.44 11.15
C ASP A 62 6.65 20.73 11.95
N SER A 63 5.43 21.08 12.31
CA SER A 63 5.13 22.13 13.27
C SER A 63 3.87 21.79 14.07
N TYR A 64 3.62 22.54 15.13
CA TYR A 64 2.52 22.28 16.04
C TYR A 64 1.78 23.59 16.34
N SER A 65 0.46 23.54 16.20
CA SER A 65 -0.45 24.62 16.62
C SER A 65 -1.26 24.17 17.83
N ALA A 66 -2.00 25.08 18.44
CA ALA A 66 -2.97 24.74 19.49
C ALA A 66 -4.06 23.76 19.02
N LYS A 67 -4.30 23.66 17.69
CA LYS A 67 -5.30 22.79 17.07
C LYS A 67 -4.78 21.42 16.62
N GLY A 68 -3.46 21.22 16.65
CA GLY A 68 -2.85 19.95 16.25
C GLY A 68 -1.56 20.11 15.47
N ARG A 69 -1.08 19.00 14.93
CA ARG A 69 0.16 18.90 14.17
C ARG A 69 -0.05 19.37 12.73
N LEU A 70 0.93 20.07 12.20
CA LEU A 70 0.98 20.58 10.83
C LEU A 70 2.21 20.01 10.13
N ILE A 71 2.05 19.47 8.95
CA ILE A 71 3.15 18.91 8.15
C ILE A 71 3.13 19.51 6.75
N ALA A 72 4.25 20.06 6.30
CA ALA A 72 4.49 20.29 4.89
C ALA A 72 5.28 19.11 4.31
N VAL A 73 4.83 18.53 3.20
CA VAL A 73 5.53 17.45 2.50
C VAL A 73 5.89 17.87 1.09
N GLY A 74 7.17 17.67 0.72
CA GLY A 74 7.67 17.97 -0.61
C GLY A 74 7.25 16.93 -1.64
N LEU A 75 6.60 17.37 -2.70
CA LEU A 75 6.18 16.55 -3.84
C LEU A 75 7.20 16.58 -4.99
N GLY A 76 8.19 17.51 -4.95
CA GLY A 76 9.15 17.71 -6.04
C GLY A 76 8.63 18.66 -7.12
N CYS A 77 9.46 18.95 -8.14
CA CYS A 77 9.11 19.88 -9.22
C CYS A 77 8.27 19.24 -10.33
N ARG A 78 8.49 17.96 -10.61
CA ARG A 78 7.75 17.16 -11.62
C ARG A 78 7.54 15.74 -11.10
N PRO A 79 6.68 15.57 -10.09
CA PRO A 79 6.52 14.27 -9.44
C PRO A 79 6.03 13.21 -10.43
N GLN A 80 6.67 12.05 -10.39
CA GLN A 80 6.20 10.86 -11.08
C GLN A 80 5.27 10.06 -10.16
N LYS A 81 4.43 9.21 -10.73
CA LYS A 81 3.51 8.36 -9.94
C LYS A 81 4.25 7.54 -8.86
N LEU A 82 5.44 7.01 -9.19
CA LEU A 82 6.26 6.25 -8.24
C LEU A 82 6.76 7.11 -7.06
N ASP A 83 7.16 8.36 -7.31
CA ASP A 83 7.63 9.26 -6.25
C ASP A 83 6.51 9.61 -5.28
N LEU A 84 5.31 9.84 -5.80
CA LEU A 84 4.11 10.08 -4.99
C LEU A 84 3.75 8.85 -4.13
N ARG A 85 3.84 7.65 -4.69
CA ARG A 85 3.63 6.39 -3.95
C ARG A 85 4.67 6.23 -2.83
N LYS A 86 5.95 6.50 -3.12
CA LYS A 86 7.01 6.48 -2.10
C LYS A 86 6.75 7.52 -1.00
N THR A 87 6.31 8.72 -1.38
CA THR A 87 5.94 9.79 -0.44
C THR A 87 4.80 9.33 0.46
N GLY A 88 3.73 8.77 -0.09
CA GLY A 88 2.62 8.21 0.68
C GLY A 88 3.05 7.12 1.65
N GLY A 89 3.89 6.18 1.19
CA GLY A 89 4.40 5.08 2.03
C GLY A 89 5.30 5.53 3.19
N ARG A 90 6.02 6.65 3.02
CA ARG A 90 6.80 7.27 4.12
C ARG A 90 5.89 8.07 5.05
N LEU A 91 4.94 8.80 4.48
CA LEU A 91 4.03 9.66 5.23
C LEU A 91 3.15 8.85 6.18
N VAL A 92 2.60 7.71 5.77
CA VAL A 92 1.77 6.88 6.64
C VAL A 92 2.50 6.41 7.89
N ARG A 93 3.80 6.14 7.80
CA ARG A 93 4.64 5.79 8.95
C ARG A 93 4.84 6.99 9.88
N ARG A 94 5.01 8.19 9.32
CA ARG A 94 5.17 9.43 10.08
C ARG A 94 3.89 9.81 10.82
N LEU A 95 2.74 9.46 10.25
CA LEU A 95 1.42 9.68 10.83
C LEU A 95 0.98 8.59 11.83
N SER A 96 1.81 7.59 12.07
CA SER A 96 1.46 6.39 12.85
C SER A 96 0.90 6.66 14.26
N LYS A 97 1.26 7.78 14.87
CA LYS A 97 0.80 8.20 16.20
C LYS A 97 -0.38 9.19 16.15
N ASN A 98 -0.91 9.50 14.98
CA ASN A 98 -2.07 10.35 14.77
C ASN A 98 -3.24 9.45 14.35
N ARG A 99 -4.43 9.65 14.90
CA ARG A 99 -5.60 8.82 14.60
C ARG A 99 -6.27 9.23 13.30
N VAL A 100 -6.46 10.53 13.12
CA VAL A 100 -7.12 11.12 11.95
C VAL A 100 -6.22 12.16 11.31
N ALA A 101 -5.92 11.97 10.04
CA ALA A 101 -5.14 12.90 9.26
C ALA A 101 -5.99 13.52 8.14
N LYS A 102 -5.66 14.76 7.79
CA LYS A 102 -6.21 15.43 6.61
C LYS A 102 -5.08 15.85 5.69
N PHE A 103 -5.11 15.36 4.46
CA PHE A 103 -4.14 15.66 3.43
C PHE A 103 -4.75 16.60 2.39
N TRP A 104 -4.09 17.70 2.15
CA TRP A 104 -4.52 18.67 1.15
C TRP A 104 -3.55 18.66 -0.05
N VAL A 105 -4.15 18.47 -1.24
CA VAL A 105 -3.42 18.47 -2.51
C VAL A 105 -3.59 19.84 -3.15
N GLY A 106 -2.49 20.58 -3.27
CA GLY A 106 -2.46 21.86 -3.99
C GLY A 106 -2.14 21.68 -5.47
N ASP A 107 -2.27 22.79 -6.19
CA ASP A 107 -1.78 22.86 -7.57
C ASP A 107 -0.27 22.73 -7.59
N VAL A 108 0.23 21.73 -8.33
CA VAL A 108 1.64 21.57 -8.62
C VAL A 108 1.91 22.18 -9.99
N LYS A 109 2.30 23.45 -10.02
CA LYS A 109 2.59 24.17 -11.26
C LYS A 109 3.62 23.40 -12.12
N GLY A 110 3.31 23.19 -13.39
CA GLY A 110 4.17 22.46 -14.31
C GLY A 110 4.17 20.94 -14.16
N CYS A 111 3.33 20.38 -13.29
CA CYS A 111 3.09 18.95 -13.22
C CYS A 111 2.16 18.49 -14.35
N ARG A 112 2.46 17.33 -14.93
CA ARG A 112 1.56 16.69 -15.92
C ARG A 112 0.41 15.93 -15.26
N LEU A 113 0.54 15.62 -13.97
CA LEU A 113 -0.48 14.89 -13.21
C LEU A 113 -1.52 15.85 -12.65
N SER A 114 -2.78 15.47 -12.73
CA SER A 114 -3.88 16.19 -12.09
C SER A 114 -3.79 16.10 -10.56
N GLN A 115 -4.50 16.98 -9.85
CA GLN A 115 -4.63 16.91 -8.39
C GLN A 115 -5.18 15.55 -7.94
N GLU A 116 -6.13 15.01 -8.70
CA GLU A 116 -6.70 13.68 -8.49
C GLU A 116 -5.64 12.59 -8.61
N GLU A 117 -4.84 12.57 -9.67
CA GLU A 117 -3.77 11.60 -9.83
C GLU A 117 -2.70 11.69 -8.73
N ILE A 118 -2.39 12.91 -8.28
CA ILE A 118 -1.48 13.14 -7.15
C ILE A 118 -2.06 12.52 -5.89
N ALA A 119 -3.32 12.86 -5.57
CA ALA A 119 -4.02 12.34 -4.39
C ALA A 119 -4.08 10.80 -4.40
N HIS A 120 -4.52 10.22 -5.52
CA HIS A 120 -4.64 8.77 -5.69
C HIS A 120 -3.31 8.05 -5.51
N ASN A 121 -2.21 8.55 -6.09
CA ASN A 121 -0.91 7.91 -5.96
C ASN A 121 -0.32 8.05 -4.56
N VAL A 122 -0.50 9.17 -3.87
CA VAL A 122 -0.11 9.32 -2.46
C VAL A 122 -0.94 8.36 -1.59
N ALA A 123 -2.26 8.33 -1.77
CA ALA A 123 -3.17 7.46 -1.03
C ALA A 123 -2.86 5.97 -1.25
N PHE A 124 -2.60 5.56 -2.49
CA PHE A 124 -2.16 4.20 -2.81
C PHE A 124 -0.86 3.84 -2.10
N GLY A 125 0.13 4.76 -2.11
CA GLY A 125 1.36 4.59 -1.36
C GLY A 125 1.13 4.44 0.15
N MET A 126 0.17 5.18 0.71
CA MET A 126 -0.22 5.05 2.12
C MET A 126 -0.84 3.67 2.40
N LEU A 127 -1.72 3.17 1.53
CA LEU A 127 -2.28 1.81 1.66
C LEU A 127 -1.20 0.74 1.65
N LEU A 128 -0.26 0.80 0.71
CA LEU A 128 0.86 -0.14 0.64
C LEU A 128 1.80 -0.03 1.84
N GLY A 129 2.09 1.20 2.29
CA GLY A 129 2.99 1.47 3.41
C GLY A 129 2.38 1.19 4.79
N SER A 130 1.04 1.12 4.89
CA SER A 130 0.32 0.78 6.12
C SER A 130 0.31 -0.72 6.43
N TYR A 131 0.79 -1.54 5.49
CA TYR A 131 0.84 -2.99 5.68
C TYR A 131 1.68 -3.38 6.89
N ARG A 132 1.18 -4.34 7.63
CA ARG A 132 1.85 -4.97 8.76
C ARG A 132 1.45 -6.43 8.85
N PHE A 133 2.41 -7.26 9.22
CA PHE A 133 2.18 -8.64 9.58
C PHE A 133 2.49 -8.79 11.07
N ASP A 134 1.47 -8.74 11.89
CA ASP A 134 1.57 -8.78 13.36
C ASP A 134 0.75 -9.92 13.99
N LYS A 135 0.30 -10.86 13.15
CA LYS A 135 -0.54 -12.00 13.51
C LYS A 135 -0.01 -12.79 14.72
N TYR A 136 1.30 -12.90 14.84
CA TYR A 136 1.97 -13.69 15.89
C TYR A 136 2.58 -12.83 17.00
N PHE A 137 2.34 -11.54 17.01
CA PHE A 137 2.87 -10.63 18.03
C PHE A 137 1.99 -10.66 19.28
N THR A 138 2.43 -11.40 20.31
CA THR A 138 1.68 -11.55 21.57
C THR A 138 2.19 -10.64 22.70
N LYS A 139 3.41 -10.09 22.58
CA LYS A 139 4.07 -9.33 23.65
C LYS A 139 4.26 -7.84 23.33
N LYS A 140 3.84 -7.39 22.16
CA LYS A 140 4.02 -6.00 21.75
C LYS A 140 3.03 -5.10 22.49
N PRO A 141 3.49 -4.05 23.20
CA PRO A 141 2.61 -3.11 23.89
C PRO A 141 1.65 -2.39 22.91
N ALA A 142 0.45 -2.07 23.38
CA ALA A 142 -0.58 -1.42 22.54
C ALA A 142 -0.12 -0.07 21.99
N GLU A 143 0.67 0.71 22.76
CA GLU A 143 1.24 2.00 22.38
C GLU A 143 2.24 1.93 21.22
N ASP A 144 2.82 0.76 20.95
CA ASP A 144 3.74 0.56 19.84
C ASP A 144 3.04 0.33 18.50
N TYR A 145 1.73 0.10 18.55
CA TYR A 145 0.95 -0.05 17.33
C TYR A 145 0.60 1.32 16.71
N PRO A 146 0.63 1.44 15.36
CA PRO A 146 0.09 2.59 14.68
C PRO A 146 -1.40 2.76 15.00
N VAL A 147 -1.78 4.00 15.30
CA VAL A 147 -3.17 4.35 15.61
C VAL A 147 -3.90 5.04 14.45
N LEU A 148 -3.22 5.25 13.30
CA LEU A 148 -3.81 5.92 12.15
C LEU A 148 -4.94 5.09 11.55
N GLU A 149 -6.15 5.62 11.63
CA GLU A 149 -7.37 4.98 11.16
C GLU A 149 -7.87 5.59 9.84
N LYS A 150 -7.85 6.93 9.73
CA LYS A 150 -8.46 7.65 8.61
C LYS A 150 -7.56 8.73 8.05
N VAL A 151 -7.55 8.85 6.72
CA VAL A 151 -6.93 9.97 6.02
C VAL A 151 -7.93 10.58 5.04
N TYR A 152 -8.28 11.82 5.27
CA TYR A 152 -9.14 12.61 4.40
C TYR A 152 -8.28 13.35 3.38
N PHE A 153 -8.54 13.13 2.11
CA PHE A 153 -7.94 13.89 1.01
C PHE A 153 -8.89 14.99 0.56
N ASP A 154 -8.39 16.20 0.50
CA ASP A 154 -9.10 17.39 0.08
C ASP A 154 -8.28 18.15 -0.99
N SER A 155 -8.94 18.92 -1.83
CA SER A 155 -8.30 19.74 -2.86
C SER A 155 -8.86 21.15 -2.87
N ALA A 156 -8.17 22.08 -3.54
CA ALA A 156 -8.64 23.47 -3.69
C ALA A 156 -9.96 23.57 -4.46
N GLU A 157 -10.17 22.65 -5.37
CA GLU A 157 -11.36 22.58 -6.20
C GLU A 157 -12.27 21.50 -5.64
N LYS A 158 -13.39 21.94 -5.04
CA LYS A 158 -14.42 21.02 -4.57
C LYS A 158 -14.84 20.09 -5.71
N ASP A 159 -14.96 18.81 -5.42
CA ASP A 159 -15.47 17.75 -6.31
C ASP A 159 -14.52 17.22 -7.40
N LYS A 160 -13.23 17.54 -7.38
CA LYS A 160 -12.29 17.07 -8.43
C LYS A 160 -11.58 15.74 -8.14
N ILE A 161 -11.69 15.18 -6.96
CA ILE A 161 -11.07 13.88 -6.68
C ILE A 161 -12.16 12.80 -6.71
N SER A 162 -12.34 12.14 -7.85
CA SER A 162 -13.31 11.05 -7.96
C SER A 162 -12.82 9.76 -7.31
N LEU A 163 -13.74 8.85 -6.99
CA LEU A 163 -13.38 7.52 -6.48
C LEU A 163 -13.02 6.54 -7.61
N GLY A 164 -13.37 6.84 -8.88
CA GLY A 164 -13.36 5.89 -9.97
C GLY A 164 -12.09 5.04 -10.06
N HIS A 165 -10.98 5.63 -10.47
CA HIS A 165 -9.70 4.90 -10.58
C HIS A 165 -9.10 4.46 -9.25
N PHE A 166 -9.47 5.12 -8.14
CA PHE A 166 -8.93 4.74 -6.84
C PHE A 166 -9.47 3.40 -6.33
N VAL A 167 -10.67 3.00 -6.73
CA VAL A 167 -11.26 1.69 -6.39
C VAL A 167 -10.37 0.56 -6.89
N ASP A 168 -9.88 0.67 -8.13
CA ASP A 168 -8.97 -0.32 -8.72
C ASP A 168 -7.63 -0.34 -8.00
N MET A 169 -7.08 0.85 -7.66
CA MET A 169 -5.84 0.97 -6.91
C MET A 169 -5.97 0.40 -5.50
N ALA A 170 -7.09 0.60 -4.83
CA ALA A 170 -7.36 0.05 -3.51
C ALA A 170 -7.49 -1.49 -3.57
N SER A 171 -8.14 -2.02 -4.62
CA SER A 171 -8.24 -3.45 -4.87
C SER A 171 -6.85 -4.06 -5.10
N LEU A 172 -6.01 -3.41 -5.90
CA LEU A 172 -4.62 -3.81 -6.11
C LEU A 172 -3.81 -3.77 -4.79
N ALA A 173 -3.98 -2.74 -3.97
CA ALA A 173 -3.32 -2.66 -2.66
C ALA A 173 -3.71 -3.83 -1.75
N ASN A 174 -5.00 -4.21 -1.75
CA ASN A 174 -5.49 -5.37 -1.00
C ASN A 174 -4.92 -6.70 -1.52
N ALA A 175 -4.83 -6.87 -2.84
CA ALA A 175 -4.21 -8.05 -3.44
C ALA A 175 -2.72 -8.17 -3.08
N VAL A 176 -1.98 -7.05 -3.12
CA VAL A 176 -0.57 -6.99 -2.69
C VAL A 176 -0.44 -7.34 -1.20
N ARG A 177 -1.35 -6.85 -0.35
CA ARG A 177 -1.36 -7.20 1.09
C ARG A 177 -1.59 -8.68 1.31
N TYR A 178 -2.59 -9.25 0.63
CA TYR A 178 -2.87 -10.68 0.66
C TYR A 178 -1.66 -11.53 0.27
N ALA A 179 -1.01 -11.20 -0.85
CA ALA A 179 0.21 -11.87 -1.26
C ALA A 179 1.35 -11.76 -0.23
N ARG A 180 1.50 -10.58 0.39
CA ARG A 180 2.49 -10.36 1.47
C ARG A 180 2.17 -11.15 2.74
N ASP A 181 0.90 -11.30 3.07
CA ASP A 181 0.48 -12.15 4.20
C ASP A 181 0.92 -13.60 3.95
N LEU A 182 0.68 -14.15 2.76
CA LEU A 182 1.13 -15.49 2.38
C LEU A 182 2.67 -15.62 2.46
N VAL A 183 3.42 -14.63 1.99
CA VAL A 183 4.90 -14.66 2.04
C VAL A 183 5.43 -14.59 3.48
N ASN A 184 4.72 -13.91 4.38
CA ASN A 184 5.13 -13.77 5.78
C ASN A 184 4.64 -14.93 6.68
N GLU A 185 3.75 -15.79 6.18
CA GLU A 185 3.32 -16.96 6.95
C GLU A 185 4.46 -17.96 7.14
N PRO A 186 4.68 -18.46 8.36
CA PRO A 186 5.65 -19.52 8.59
C PRO A 186 5.27 -20.82 7.86
N ALA A 187 6.27 -21.53 7.36
CA ALA A 187 6.09 -22.74 6.56
C ALA A 187 5.37 -23.90 7.26
N ASN A 188 5.37 -23.91 8.58
CA ASN A 188 4.60 -24.87 9.39
C ASN A 188 3.08 -24.56 9.43
N PHE A 189 2.67 -23.36 9.05
CA PHE A 189 1.27 -22.95 8.87
C PHE A 189 0.90 -22.91 7.39
N LEU A 190 1.73 -22.28 6.55
CA LEU A 190 1.51 -22.24 5.10
C LEU A 190 2.15 -23.47 4.45
N THR A 191 1.56 -24.63 4.65
CA THR A 191 1.90 -25.85 3.92
C THR A 191 1.34 -25.79 2.49
N PRO A 192 1.79 -26.66 1.55
CA PRO A 192 1.20 -26.74 0.21
C PRO A 192 -0.32 -26.92 0.22
N GLU A 193 -0.86 -27.72 1.16
CA GLU A 193 -2.30 -27.93 1.32
C GLU A 193 -3.00 -26.68 1.82
N ALA A 194 -2.43 -25.98 2.79
CA ALA A 194 -2.99 -24.72 3.31
C ALA A 194 -3.01 -23.65 2.21
N PHE A 195 -1.91 -23.54 1.45
CA PHE A 195 -1.84 -22.61 0.32
C PHE A 195 -2.86 -22.95 -0.77
N ALA A 196 -3.00 -24.22 -1.12
CA ALA A 196 -4.02 -24.68 -2.08
C ALA A 196 -5.44 -24.34 -1.60
N SER A 197 -5.73 -24.51 -0.32
CA SER A 197 -7.02 -24.14 0.27
C SER A 197 -7.27 -22.63 0.20
N ASP A 198 -6.23 -21.80 0.39
CA ASP A 198 -6.36 -20.36 0.23
C ASP A 198 -6.60 -19.96 -1.23
N VAL A 199 -5.93 -20.63 -2.19
CA VAL A 199 -6.21 -20.45 -3.63
C VAL A 199 -7.64 -20.87 -3.97
N GLU A 200 -8.13 -21.99 -3.43
CA GLU A 200 -9.49 -22.45 -3.67
C GLU A 200 -10.55 -21.46 -3.18
N ARG A 201 -10.33 -20.80 -2.06
CA ARG A 201 -11.21 -19.73 -1.56
C ARG A 201 -11.39 -18.58 -2.55
N LEU A 202 -10.42 -18.32 -3.45
CA LEU A 202 -10.52 -17.24 -4.44
C LEU A 202 -11.65 -17.44 -5.45
N ARG A 203 -12.33 -18.60 -5.45
CA ARG A 203 -13.57 -18.83 -6.21
C ARG A 203 -14.63 -17.75 -5.94
N TYR A 204 -14.65 -17.14 -4.73
CA TYR A 204 -15.59 -16.06 -4.44
C TYR A 204 -15.38 -14.82 -5.31
N LEU A 205 -14.20 -14.66 -5.92
CA LEU A 205 -13.89 -13.60 -6.90
C LEU A 205 -14.35 -13.95 -8.32
N LYS A 206 -15.11 -15.03 -8.49
CA LYS A 206 -15.57 -15.58 -9.78
C LYS A 206 -14.40 -16.05 -10.66
N LEU A 207 -13.35 -16.55 -10.06
CA LEU A 207 -12.30 -17.29 -10.72
C LEU A 207 -12.70 -18.76 -10.85
N ASP A 208 -12.40 -19.39 -11.98
CA ASP A 208 -12.39 -20.83 -12.06
C ASP A 208 -11.07 -21.30 -11.43
N VAL A 209 -11.18 -22.16 -10.43
CA VAL A 209 -10.02 -22.66 -9.69
C VAL A 209 -10.00 -24.17 -9.73
N GLU A 210 -8.86 -24.74 -10.09
CA GLU A 210 -8.55 -26.15 -10.04
C GLU A 210 -7.33 -26.38 -9.15
N ILE A 211 -7.38 -27.38 -8.29
CA ILE A 211 -6.25 -27.79 -7.45
C ILE A 211 -5.86 -29.20 -7.86
N LEU A 212 -4.65 -29.37 -8.38
CA LEU A 212 -4.08 -30.67 -8.73
C LEU A 212 -3.36 -31.22 -7.50
N ASP A 213 -3.76 -32.41 -7.08
CA ASP A 213 -3.12 -33.17 -6.02
C ASP A 213 -1.93 -34.00 -6.55
N GLU A 214 -1.22 -34.72 -5.67
CA GLU A 214 -0.07 -35.55 -6.03
C GLU A 214 -0.44 -36.62 -7.08
N ARG A 215 -1.65 -37.20 -7.02
CA ARG A 215 -2.10 -38.22 -7.95
C ARG A 215 -2.33 -37.64 -9.36
N GLU A 216 -2.93 -36.48 -9.41
CA GLU A 216 -3.17 -35.76 -10.66
C GLU A 216 -1.87 -35.26 -11.28
N LEU A 217 -0.94 -34.78 -10.45
CA LEU A 217 0.39 -34.37 -10.88
C LEU A 217 1.19 -35.53 -11.49
N ARG A 218 1.09 -36.74 -10.91
CA ARG A 218 1.70 -37.93 -11.47
C ARG A 218 1.11 -38.29 -12.83
N LYS A 219 -0.21 -38.21 -12.99
CA LYS A 219 -0.88 -38.51 -14.26
C LYS A 219 -0.52 -37.56 -15.38
N GLN A 220 -0.15 -36.31 -15.03
CA GLN A 220 0.21 -35.26 -15.97
C GLN A 220 1.73 -35.06 -16.10
N ASP A 221 2.54 -36.01 -15.60
CA ASP A 221 4.01 -36.04 -15.71
C ASP A 221 4.74 -34.82 -15.11
N PHE A 222 4.21 -34.25 -14.03
CA PHE A 222 4.88 -33.16 -13.27
C PHE A 222 6.09 -33.70 -12.47
N ASN A 223 6.95 -34.49 -13.11
CA ASN A 223 8.01 -35.24 -12.44
C ASN A 223 8.99 -34.38 -11.67
N MET A 224 9.43 -33.22 -12.22
CA MET A 224 10.36 -32.32 -11.54
C MET A 224 9.77 -31.74 -10.26
N LEU A 225 8.49 -31.38 -10.27
CA LEU A 225 7.80 -30.87 -9.09
C LEU A 225 7.69 -31.95 -8.01
N LEU A 226 7.34 -33.16 -8.41
CA LEU A 226 7.22 -34.32 -7.53
C LEU A 226 8.57 -34.69 -6.90
N GLU A 227 9.68 -34.62 -7.66
CA GLU A 227 11.03 -34.87 -7.13
C GLU A 227 11.43 -33.83 -6.08
N VAL A 228 11.16 -32.56 -6.31
CA VAL A 228 11.43 -31.49 -5.32
C VAL A 228 10.65 -31.71 -4.03
N ALA A 229 9.44 -32.23 -4.10
CA ALA A 229 8.56 -32.48 -2.96
C ALA A 229 8.87 -33.76 -2.18
N LYS A 230 9.70 -34.67 -2.72
CA LYS A 230 9.95 -36.01 -2.13
C LYS A 230 10.42 -35.99 -0.68
N GLY A 231 11.21 -34.99 -0.31
CA GLY A 231 11.74 -34.84 1.03
C GLY A 231 10.81 -34.22 2.06
N ALA A 232 9.61 -33.80 1.63
CA ALA A 232 8.64 -33.12 2.48
C ALA A 232 7.54 -34.07 2.96
N GLU A 233 7.08 -33.89 4.19
CA GLU A 233 5.90 -34.59 4.72
C GLU A 233 4.62 -34.13 4.02
N ALA A 234 4.49 -32.80 3.85
CA ALA A 234 3.37 -32.17 3.16
C ALA A 234 3.41 -32.43 1.64
N LYS A 235 2.29 -32.85 1.09
CA LYS A 235 2.19 -33.24 -0.32
C LYS A 235 2.10 -32.04 -1.25
N PRO A 236 2.75 -32.10 -2.45
CA PRO A 236 2.74 -31.00 -3.39
C PRO A 236 1.34 -30.73 -3.94
N ARG A 237 1.11 -29.47 -4.34
CA ARG A 237 -0.12 -29.01 -5.00
C ARG A 237 0.23 -28.07 -6.14
N VAL A 238 -0.62 -28.07 -7.17
CA VAL A 238 -0.64 -27.01 -8.20
C VAL A 238 -2.01 -26.38 -8.20
N GLY A 239 -2.07 -25.07 -8.03
CA GLY A 239 -3.30 -24.29 -8.16
C GLY A 239 -3.36 -23.62 -9.53
N VAL A 240 -4.43 -23.87 -10.27
CA VAL A 240 -4.74 -23.20 -11.54
C VAL A 240 -5.90 -22.25 -11.30
N MET A 241 -5.73 -20.98 -11.67
CA MET A 241 -6.76 -19.96 -11.55
C MET A 241 -7.01 -19.35 -12.92
N ILE A 242 -8.26 -19.34 -13.37
CA ILE A 242 -8.65 -18.79 -14.65
C ILE A 242 -9.62 -17.63 -14.43
N TRP A 243 -9.31 -16.50 -15.03
CA TRP A 243 -10.18 -15.33 -15.05
C TRP A 243 -10.72 -15.09 -16.46
N HIS A 244 -12.03 -15.20 -16.59
CA HIS A 244 -12.75 -14.95 -17.83
C HIS A 244 -13.20 -13.49 -17.91
N GLY A 245 -12.28 -12.60 -18.26
CA GLY A 245 -12.55 -11.15 -18.37
C GLY A 245 -13.50 -10.81 -19.51
N ASP A 246 -13.37 -11.49 -20.66
CA ASP A 246 -14.35 -11.44 -21.76
C ASP A 246 -14.91 -12.85 -22.04
N LYS A 247 -16.16 -13.06 -21.66
CA LYS A 247 -16.84 -14.36 -21.85
C LYS A 247 -17.02 -14.77 -23.31
N ARG A 248 -16.87 -13.84 -24.26
CA ARG A 248 -16.98 -14.12 -25.72
C ARG A 248 -15.69 -14.72 -26.28
N ARG A 249 -14.56 -14.56 -25.58
CA ARG A 249 -13.26 -15.08 -26.03
C ARG A 249 -12.98 -16.42 -25.36
N LYS A 250 -12.58 -17.39 -26.18
CA LYS A 250 -12.16 -18.72 -25.70
C LYS A 250 -10.66 -18.83 -25.47
N GLU A 251 -9.90 -17.95 -26.13
CA GLU A 251 -8.43 -17.95 -26.05
C GLU A 251 -7.94 -17.20 -24.84
N MET A 252 -6.86 -17.68 -24.21
CA MET A 252 -6.17 -17.02 -23.13
C MET A 252 -5.22 -15.96 -23.69
N ASP A 253 -5.34 -14.71 -23.22
CA ASP A 253 -4.45 -13.64 -23.64
C ASP A 253 -3.06 -13.73 -22.95
N ALA A 254 -3.00 -14.27 -21.74
CA ALA A 254 -1.79 -14.42 -20.97
C ALA A 254 -1.88 -15.59 -19.98
N VAL A 255 -0.74 -16.22 -19.73
CA VAL A 255 -0.56 -17.22 -18.68
C VAL A 255 0.56 -16.75 -17.76
N LEU A 256 0.27 -16.71 -16.46
CA LEU A 256 1.24 -16.37 -15.43
C LEU A 256 1.62 -17.63 -14.67
N VAL A 257 2.92 -17.98 -14.65
CA VAL A 257 3.43 -19.13 -13.94
C VAL A 257 4.21 -18.65 -12.72
N GLY A 258 3.78 -19.07 -11.53
CA GLY A 258 4.39 -18.70 -10.25
C GLY A 258 4.98 -19.90 -9.53
N LYS A 259 6.18 -19.74 -8.98
CA LYS A 259 6.79 -20.71 -8.07
C LYS A 259 6.31 -20.45 -6.64
N GLY A 260 5.57 -21.41 -6.05
CA GLY A 260 4.99 -21.31 -4.70
C GLY A 260 5.67 -22.23 -3.70
N VAL A 261 7.00 -22.26 -3.64
CA VAL A 261 7.73 -23.05 -2.65
C VAL A 261 7.52 -22.44 -1.26
N THR A 262 6.95 -23.22 -0.34
CA THR A 262 6.60 -22.78 1.02
C THR A 262 7.80 -22.78 1.95
N TYR A 263 8.81 -23.63 1.70
CA TYR A 263 10.05 -23.68 2.46
C TYR A 263 11.20 -24.21 1.60
N ASP A 264 12.35 -23.57 1.66
CA ASP A 264 13.56 -23.98 0.93
C ASP A 264 14.77 -23.98 1.85
N ALA A 265 15.15 -25.18 2.32
CA ALA A 265 16.31 -25.40 3.16
C ALA A 265 17.63 -25.51 2.37
N GLY A 266 17.58 -25.51 1.02
CA GLY A 266 18.76 -25.63 0.15
C GLY A 266 19.13 -27.09 -0.21
N GLY A 267 18.46 -28.10 0.32
CA GLY A 267 18.72 -29.53 0.02
C GLY A 267 20.11 -29.98 0.42
N ILE A 268 20.85 -30.61 -0.51
CA ILE A 268 22.24 -31.09 -0.25
C ILE A 268 23.16 -29.92 0.12
N ASN A 269 22.99 -28.75 -0.51
CA ASN A 269 23.64 -27.51 -0.13
C ASN A 269 22.77 -26.78 0.89
N LEU A 270 22.80 -27.23 2.14
CA LEU A 270 22.01 -26.64 3.20
C LEU A 270 22.34 -25.16 3.37
N LYS A 271 21.31 -24.33 3.38
CA LYS A 271 21.45 -22.88 3.57
C LYS A 271 21.92 -22.55 4.97
N ASP A 272 22.85 -21.61 5.09
CA ASP A 272 23.21 -21.04 6.38
C ASP A 272 21.98 -20.38 7.04
N ARG A 273 21.98 -20.31 8.38
CA ARG A 273 20.89 -19.71 9.16
C ARG A 273 20.53 -18.29 8.71
N LYS A 274 21.50 -17.53 8.17
CA LYS A 274 21.30 -16.17 7.62
C LYS A 274 20.54 -16.15 6.28
N ASN A 275 20.48 -17.26 5.58
CA ASN A 275 19.88 -17.42 4.26
C ASN A 275 18.58 -18.24 4.26
N LEU A 276 18.06 -18.57 5.44
CA LEU A 276 16.81 -19.29 5.63
C LEU A 276 15.60 -18.36 5.74
N THR A 277 15.80 -17.04 5.73
CA THR A 277 14.75 -16.02 5.83
C THR A 277 14.47 -15.35 4.50
#